data_287d3a4c7c74c7eeee809acb6555a43b
#
_entry.id   287d3a4c7c74c7eeee809acb6555a43b
#
_cell.length_a   1.000
_cell.length_b   1.000
_cell.length_c   1.000
_cell.angle_alpha   90.00
_cell.angle_beta   90.00
_cell.angle_gamma   90.00
#
_symmetry.space_group_name_H-M   'P 1'
#
loop_
_entity.id
_entity.type
_entity.pdbx_description
1 polymer ?
#
loop_
_entity_poly.entity_id
_entity_poly.type
_entity_poly.pdbx_seq_one_letter_code
_entity_poly.pdbx_strand_id
1 'polypeptide(L)'
;RLLAEDGTVNMVLFDTGVVPIGVYDKEGVPGPDAGFWWYGFWPDDIRYIMKTCKDTGAGASISVFEPGWMKNVVAMAKAGTIPRGSKLNIYFASEKLAVCAPPTREALDFYLSMIDGLDLKWAVGYMGPESVMDTPLARLSLEHGGSFRVGLEDWPNGTSNVDQIKRAKEIIASVGREVITGADAIKYLDIPFPATRPKA
;
A
#
# COMPACT_ATOMS: atom_id res chain seq x y z
N ARG A 1 -3.89 -6.99 -17.40
CA ARG A 1 -3.87 -6.16 -18.61
C ARG A 1 -5.29 -5.97 -19.18
N LEU A 2 -6.00 -7.03 -19.54
CA LEU A 2 -7.35 -6.94 -20.16
C LEU A 2 -8.32 -6.06 -19.37
N LEU A 3 -8.41 -6.24 -18.04
CA LEU A 3 -9.28 -5.43 -17.17
C LEU A 3 -8.87 -3.96 -17.08
N ALA A 4 -7.62 -3.63 -17.33
CA ALA A 4 -7.17 -2.24 -17.40
C ALA A 4 -7.47 -1.63 -18.78
N GLU A 5 -7.38 -2.43 -19.86
CA GLU A 5 -7.69 -2.00 -21.24
C GLU A 5 -9.18 -1.70 -21.43
N ASP A 6 -10.08 -2.47 -20.82
CA ASP A 6 -11.53 -2.24 -20.88
C ASP A 6 -12.04 -1.21 -19.85
N GLY A 7 -11.16 -0.70 -18.98
CA GLY A 7 -11.50 0.27 -17.96
C GLY A 7 -12.21 -0.29 -16.73
N THR A 8 -12.31 -1.61 -16.59
CA THR A 8 -12.87 -2.26 -15.40
C THR A 8 -11.99 -2.01 -14.18
N VAL A 9 -10.66 -2.00 -14.35
CA VAL A 9 -9.67 -1.72 -13.31
C VAL A 9 -8.98 -0.39 -13.60
N ASN A 10 -9.07 0.53 -12.65
CA ASN A 10 -8.42 1.85 -12.73
C ASN A 10 -7.07 1.90 -12.02
N MET A 11 -6.75 0.89 -11.20
CA MET A 11 -5.50 0.79 -10.46
C MET A 11 -5.08 -0.68 -10.38
N VAL A 12 -3.82 -0.98 -10.70
CA VAL A 12 -3.26 -2.33 -10.67
C VAL A 12 -2.32 -2.51 -9.49
N LEU A 13 -2.20 -3.74 -8.99
CA LEU A 13 -1.18 -4.08 -7.99
C LEU A 13 0.21 -3.89 -8.58
N PHE A 14 1.09 -3.27 -7.80
CA PHE A 14 2.46 -3.00 -8.22
C PHE A 14 3.45 -3.12 -7.05
N ASP A 15 4.08 -4.26 -6.95
CA ASP A 15 5.13 -4.50 -5.99
C ASP A 15 6.50 -4.14 -6.59
N THR A 16 7.34 -3.46 -5.84
CA THR A 16 8.58 -2.87 -6.37
C THR A 16 9.84 -3.65 -6.04
N GLY A 17 9.69 -4.91 -5.70
CA GLY A 17 10.81 -5.81 -5.40
C GLY A 17 10.36 -7.21 -5.02
N VAL A 18 11.30 -8.00 -4.51
CA VAL A 18 11.08 -9.34 -3.98
C VAL A 18 11.55 -9.40 -2.55
N VAL A 19 10.81 -10.05 -1.68
CA VAL A 19 11.12 -10.19 -0.26
C VAL A 19 10.78 -11.61 0.21
N PRO A 20 11.54 -12.21 1.13
CA PRO A 20 11.11 -13.40 1.82
C PRO A 20 10.02 -13.03 2.84
N ILE A 21 8.94 -13.80 2.88
CA ILE A 21 7.92 -13.71 3.92
C ILE A 21 7.95 -15.02 4.71
N GLY A 22 7.92 -14.92 6.03
CA GLY A 22 7.91 -16.08 6.90
C GLY A 22 7.49 -15.73 8.32
N VAL A 23 7.33 -16.74 9.13
CA VAL A 23 7.08 -16.64 10.57
C VAL A 23 8.31 -17.16 11.30
N TYR A 24 8.64 -16.59 12.44
CA TYR A 24 9.73 -17.10 13.27
C TYR A 24 9.34 -18.39 13.97
N ASP A 25 10.25 -19.34 13.97
CA ASP A 25 10.15 -20.57 14.77
C ASP A 25 10.49 -20.29 16.25
N LYS A 26 10.51 -21.36 17.07
CA LYS A 26 10.86 -21.29 18.51
C LYS A 26 12.31 -20.84 18.77
N GLU A 27 13.18 -20.89 17.76
CA GLU A 27 14.58 -20.49 17.84
C GLU A 27 14.79 -19.05 17.32
N GLY A 28 13.71 -18.38 16.88
CA GLY A 28 13.75 -17.03 16.34
C GLY A 28 14.27 -16.98 14.90
N VAL A 29 14.25 -18.08 14.18
CA VAL A 29 14.67 -18.18 12.79
C VAL A 29 13.45 -18.31 11.89
N PRO A 30 13.38 -17.60 10.74
CA PRO A 30 12.34 -17.87 9.75
C PRO A 30 12.46 -19.30 9.25
N GLY A 31 11.50 -20.16 9.62
CA GLY A 31 11.58 -21.60 9.41
C GLY A 31 10.66 -22.10 8.30
N PRO A 32 11.05 -23.18 7.59
CA PRO A 32 10.23 -23.77 6.55
C PRO A 32 8.91 -24.33 7.10
N ASP A 33 8.88 -24.78 8.35
CA ASP A 33 7.69 -25.33 9.00
C ASP A 33 6.66 -24.26 9.38
N ALA A 34 7.06 -22.99 9.42
CA ALA A 34 6.20 -21.85 9.75
C ALA A 34 5.65 -21.12 8.51
N GLY A 35 5.89 -21.66 7.31
CA GLY A 35 5.57 -21.02 6.04
C GLY A 35 6.60 -19.94 5.68
N PHE A 36 7.48 -20.26 4.77
CA PHE A 36 8.46 -19.34 4.21
C PHE A 36 8.34 -19.37 2.69
N TRP A 37 8.18 -18.20 2.06
CA TRP A 37 8.12 -18.10 0.61
C TRP A 37 8.68 -16.77 0.13
N TRP A 38 9.08 -16.71 -1.15
CA TRP A 38 9.44 -15.48 -1.84
C TRP A 38 8.18 -14.81 -2.38
N TYR A 39 8.04 -13.52 -2.10
CA TYR A 39 6.92 -12.70 -2.54
C TYR A 39 7.40 -11.45 -3.25
N GLY A 40 6.66 -11.02 -4.29
CA GLY A 40 6.88 -9.77 -5.00
C GLY A 40 7.13 -9.96 -6.48
N PHE A 41 7.65 -8.92 -7.13
CA PHE A 41 7.86 -8.86 -8.57
C PHE A 41 9.33 -8.70 -8.92
N TRP A 42 9.78 -9.46 -9.91
CA TRP A 42 11.09 -9.34 -10.50
C TRP A 42 11.18 -8.09 -11.40
N PRO A 43 12.36 -7.59 -11.76
CA PRO A 43 12.52 -6.37 -12.57
C PRO A 43 11.75 -6.39 -13.89
N ASP A 44 11.60 -7.54 -14.52
CA ASP A 44 10.83 -7.65 -15.79
C ASP A 44 9.32 -7.56 -15.56
N ASP A 45 8.81 -8.09 -14.47
CA ASP A 45 7.41 -7.92 -14.04
C ASP A 45 7.12 -6.44 -13.76
N ILE A 46 8.03 -5.77 -13.04
CA ILE A 46 7.96 -4.32 -12.76
C ILE A 46 7.86 -3.53 -14.07
N ARG A 47 8.75 -3.80 -15.04
CA ARG A 47 8.72 -3.13 -16.36
C ARG A 47 7.41 -3.40 -17.11
N TYR A 48 6.93 -4.65 -17.07
CA TYR A 48 5.68 -5.04 -17.72
C TYR A 48 4.48 -4.28 -17.14
N ILE A 49 4.39 -4.17 -15.80
CA ILE A 49 3.30 -3.44 -15.14
C ILE A 49 3.38 -1.95 -15.43
N MET A 50 4.57 -1.34 -15.33
CA MET A 50 4.76 0.08 -15.68
C MET A 50 4.32 0.37 -17.12
N LYS A 51 4.71 -0.50 -18.06
CA LYS A 51 4.28 -0.39 -19.46
C LYS A 51 2.76 -0.53 -19.57
N THR A 52 2.15 -1.48 -18.87
CA THR A 52 0.71 -1.69 -18.88
C THR A 52 -0.02 -0.47 -18.37
N CYS A 53 0.41 0.11 -17.24
CA CYS A 53 -0.17 1.34 -16.72
C CYS A 53 -0.07 2.50 -17.73
N LYS A 54 1.08 2.66 -18.36
CA LYS A 54 1.29 3.70 -19.38
C LYS A 54 0.37 3.51 -20.60
N ASP A 55 0.25 2.27 -21.08
CA ASP A 55 -0.55 1.94 -22.29
C ASP A 55 -2.05 2.08 -22.03
N THR A 56 -2.51 1.80 -20.81
CA THR A 56 -3.95 1.75 -20.45
C THR A 56 -4.44 2.97 -19.69
N GLY A 57 -3.53 3.81 -19.19
CA GLY A 57 -3.87 4.91 -18.30
C GLY A 57 -4.26 4.47 -16.87
N ALA A 58 -4.08 3.21 -16.52
CA ALA A 58 -4.31 2.75 -15.15
C ALA A 58 -3.23 3.29 -14.21
N GLY A 59 -3.61 3.66 -12.98
CA GLY A 59 -2.68 3.94 -11.90
C GLY A 59 -2.09 2.67 -11.30
N ALA A 60 -1.19 2.82 -10.34
CA ALA A 60 -0.59 1.70 -9.62
C ALA A 60 -0.84 1.80 -8.11
N SER A 61 -1.28 0.71 -7.50
CA SER A 61 -1.26 0.50 -6.06
C SER A 61 0.11 -0.07 -5.72
N ILE A 62 1.05 0.81 -5.41
CA ILE A 62 2.45 0.47 -5.17
C ILE A 62 2.61 -0.02 -3.74
N SER A 63 3.07 -1.26 -3.55
CA SER A 63 3.37 -1.79 -2.22
C SER A 63 4.86 -1.67 -1.92
N VAL A 64 5.17 -1.35 -0.66
CA VAL A 64 6.52 -1.34 -0.12
C VAL A 64 6.54 -2.10 1.19
N PHE A 65 7.28 -3.21 1.20
CA PHE A 65 7.48 -4.07 2.37
C PHE A 65 8.82 -3.81 3.05
N GLU A 66 9.83 -3.41 2.27
CA GLU A 66 11.20 -3.23 2.74
C GLU A 66 11.80 -1.92 2.25
N PRO A 67 12.81 -1.36 2.96
CA PRO A 67 13.48 -0.12 2.53
C PRO A 67 14.10 -0.19 1.14
N GLY A 68 14.54 -1.38 0.69
CA GLY A 68 15.03 -1.59 -0.67
C GLY A 68 13.96 -1.33 -1.73
N TRP A 69 12.71 -1.72 -1.45
CA TRP A 69 11.58 -1.42 -2.34
C TRP A 69 11.28 0.08 -2.38
N MET A 70 11.36 0.76 -1.24
CA MET A 70 11.21 2.21 -1.19
C MET A 70 12.27 2.93 -2.05
N LYS A 71 13.52 2.45 -2.05
CA LYS A 71 14.56 3.01 -2.94
C LYS A 71 14.18 2.89 -4.42
N ASN A 72 13.55 1.78 -4.83
CA ASN A 72 13.06 1.62 -6.20
C ASN A 72 11.95 2.63 -6.50
N VAL A 73 10.98 2.84 -5.59
CA VAL A 73 9.94 3.87 -5.73
C VAL A 73 10.55 5.25 -5.86
N VAL A 74 11.51 5.61 -5.00
CA VAL A 74 12.20 6.91 -5.05
C VAL A 74 12.95 7.09 -6.38
N ALA A 75 13.61 6.06 -6.88
CA ALA A 75 14.30 6.12 -8.17
C ALA A 75 13.31 6.34 -9.33
N MET A 76 12.19 5.62 -9.33
CA MET A 76 11.13 5.78 -10.33
C MET A 76 10.46 7.17 -10.25
N ALA A 77 10.22 7.68 -9.04
CA ALA A 77 9.66 9.01 -8.85
C ALA A 77 10.59 10.10 -9.39
N LYS A 78 11.88 10.04 -9.06
CA LYS A 78 12.90 10.96 -9.58
C LYS A 78 13.06 10.88 -11.10
N ALA A 79 12.87 9.70 -11.68
CA ALA A 79 12.88 9.50 -13.13
C ALA A 79 11.58 9.92 -13.83
N GLY A 80 10.53 10.31 -13.07
CA GLY A 80 9.23 10.67 -13.62
C GLY A 80 8.49 9.48 -14.26
N THR A 81 8.75 8.25 -13.80
CA THR A 81 8.21 7.03 -14.40
C THR A 81 7.10 6.37 -13.57
N ILE A 82 6.80 6.90 -12.38
CA ILE A 82 5.63 6.46 -11.60
C ILE A 82 4.36 6.70 -12.44
N PRO A 83 3.51 5.67 -12.63
CA PRO A 83 2.28 5.85 -13.37
C PRO A 83 1.38 6.91 -12.71
N ARG A 84 0.76 7.76 -13.53
CA ARG A 84 -0.23 8.74 -13.05
C ARG A 84 -1.37 8.03 -12.33
N GLY A 85 -1.91 8.62 -11.26
CA GLY A 85 -2.98 8.00 -10.49
C GLY A 85 -2.50 6.92 -9.53
N SER A 86 -1.20 6.85 -9.25
CA SER A 86 -0.63 5.85 -8.33
C SER A 86 -0.77 6.27 -6.87
N LYS A 87 -0.82 5.26 -6.01
CA LYS A 87 -0.78 5.38 -4.55
C LYS A 87 0.26 4.44 -3.97
N LEU A 88 1.06 4.94 -3.05
CA LEU A 88 2.05 4.17 -2.30
C LEU A 88 1.39 3.58 -1.04
N ASN A 89 1.60 2.30 -0.78
CA ASN A 89 1.23 1.63 0.47
C ASN A 89 2.52 1.15 1.17
N ILE A 90 2.82 1.71 2.33
CA ILE A 90 3.97 1.33 3.16
C ILE A 90 3.46 0.31 4.18
N TYR A 91 3.97 -0.92 4.10
CA TYR A 91 3.55 -1.99 4.98
C TYR A 91 4.46 -2.10 6.19
N PHE A 92 3.82 -2.38 7.31
CA PHE A 92 4.42 -2.70 8.59
C PHE A 92 3.91 -4.06 9.05
N ALA A 93 4.64 -4.73 9.91
CA ALA A 93 4.21 -6.03 10.41
C ALA A 93 4.47 -6.19 11.91
N SER A 94 3.78 -7.15 12.49
CA SER A 94 4.05 -7.57 13.86
C SER A 94 5.42 -8.25 13.97
N GLU A 95 5.97 -8.29 15.17
CA GLU A 95 7.24 -8.95 15.47
C GLU A 95 7.29 -10.45 15.14
N LYS A 96 6.12 -11.07 14.89
CA LYS A 96 6.02 -12.49 14.52
C LYS A 96 6.33 -12.76 13.05
N LEU A 97 6.29 -11.74 12.22
CA LEU A 97 6.52 -11.86 10.78
C LEU A 97 7.94 -11.41 10.44
N ALA A 98 8.66 -12.25 9.70
CA ALA A 98 10.00 -11.96 9.22
C ALA A 98 9.97 -11.08 7.95
N VAL A 99 9.22 -10.00 8.01
CA VAL A 99 9.05 -9.04 6.90
C VAL A 99 8.55 -7.72 7.46
N CYS A 100 8.83 -6.64 6.76
CA CYS A 100 8.43 -5.27 7.11
C CYS A 100 9.07 -4.73 8.41
N ALA A 101 9.01 -3.44 8.57
CA ALA A 101 9.35 -2.78 9.82
C ALA A 101 8.22 -2.90 10.87
N PRO A 102 8.53 -2.78 12.17
CA PRO A 102 7.52 -2.76 13.22
C PRO A 102 6.63 -1.51 13.12
N PRO A 103 5.39 -1.55 13.66
CA PRO A 103 4.42 -0.46 13.58
C PRO A 103 4.73 0.68 14.55
N THR A 104 5.91 1.30 14.43
CA THR A 104 6.37 2.37 15.31
C THR A 104 6.47 3.72 14.59
N ARG A 105 6.51 4.81 15.38
CA ARG A 105 6.76 6.16 14.88
C ARG A 105 8.09 6.25 14.13
N GLU A 106 9.14 5.72 14.73
CA GLU A 106 10.50 5.79 14.20
C GLU A 106 10.61 5.09 12.85
N ALA A 107 9.93 3.95 12.70
CA ALA A 107 9.89 3.23 11.43
C ALA A 107 9.10 4.01 10.36
N LEU A 108 7.98 4.63 10.73
CA LEU A 108 7.23 5.50 9.82
C LEU A 108 8.06 6.72 9.42
N ASP A 109 8.66 7.42 10.37
CA ASP A 109 9.47 8.61 10.12
C ASP A 109 10.67 8.29 9.21
N PHE A 110 11.27 7.11 9.38
CA PHE A 110 12.33 6.62 8.48
C PHE A 110 11.83 6.51 7.03
N TYR A 111 10.69 5.85 6.79
CA TYR A 111 10.14 5.73 5.43
C TYR A 111 9.74 7.09 4.84
N LEU A 112 9.14 7.96 5.65
CA LEU A 112 8.76 9.31 5.21
C LEU A 112 9.96 10.15 4.83
N SER A 113 11.09 10.03 5.56
CA SER A 113 12.33 10.70 5.21
C SER A 113 12.89 10.30 3.84
N MET A 114 12.62 9.06 3.38
CA MET A 114 13.05 8.60 2.06
C MET A 114 12.26 9.23 0.90
N ILE A 115 11.01 9.61 1.14
CA ILE A 115 10.11 10.21 0.13
C ILE A 115 9.93 11.71 0.32
N ASP A 116 10.68 12.33 1.22
CA ASP A 116 10.61 13.76 1.44
C ASP A 116 10.85 14.55 0.15
N GLY A 117 10.04 15.58 -0.08
CA GLY A 117 10.06 16.38 -1.30
C GLY A 117 9.48 15.70 -2.55
N LEU A 118 8.96 14.47 -2.46
CA LEU A 118 8.27 13.78 -3.57
C LEU A 118 6.75 13.91 -3.45
N ASP A 119 6.06 14.25 -4.54
CA ASP A 119 4.59 14.28 -4.58
C ASP A 119 4.04 12.84 -4.76
N LEU A 120 4.00 12.10 -3.66
CA LEU A 120 3.44 10.76 -3.61
C LEU A 120 2.25 10.72 -2.63
N LYS A 121 1.11 10.25 -3.11
CA LYS A 121 -0.02 9.93 -2.22
C LYS A 121 0.27 8.60 -1.56
N TRP A 122 0.20 8.54 -0.22
CA TRP A 122 0.62 7.35 0.52
C TRP A 122 -0.36 6.93 1.61
N ALA A 123 -0.29 5.68 1.95
CA ALA A 123 -1.01 5.07 3.06
C ALA A 123 -0.11 4.08 3.79
N VAL A 124 -0.44 3.75 5.03
CA VAL A 124 0.15 2.64 5.76
C VAL A 124 -0.77 1.43 5.72
N GLY A 125 -0.18 0.23 5.62
CA GLY A 125 -0.81 -1.06 5.86
C GLY A 125 -0.12 -1.76 7.03
N TYR A 126 -0.82 -2.67 7.68
CA TYR A 126 -0.26 -3.44 8.79
C TYR A 126 -0.69 -4.90 8.70
N MET A 127 0.25 -5.80 8.86
CA MET A 127 0.05 -7.24 8.91
C MET A 127 0.35 -7.75 10.33
N GLY A 128 -0.70 -8.15 11.03
CA GLY A 128 -0.55 -8.61 12.41
C GLY A 128 -1.83 -9.21 12.97
N PRO A 129 -1.79 -9.62 14.25
CA PRO A 129 -2.95 -10.21 14.92
C PRO A 129 -4.06 -9.19 15.25
N GLU A 130 -3.71 -7.90 15.30
CA GLU A 130 -4.62 -6.77 15.53
C GLU A 130 -4.82 -5.93 14.26
N SER A 131 -5.76 -5.01 14.31
CA SER A 131 -5.97 -4.03 13.23
C SER A 131 -4.88 -2.95 13.23
N VAL A 132 -4.59 -2.38 12.06
CA VAL A 132 -3.78 -1.13 11.96
C VAL A 132 -4.32 -0.04 12.87
N MET A 133 -5.63 -0.02 13.12
CA MET A 133 -6.32 0.94 13.99
C MET A 133 -6.05 0.75 15.49
N ASP A 134 -5.44 -0.38 15.87
CA ASP A 134 -5.00 -0.66 17.24
C ASP A 134 -3.51 -0.35 17.43
N THR A 135 -2.82 -0.02 16.34
CA THR A 135 -1.43 0.44 16.34
C THR A 135 -1.35 1.97 16.29
N PRO A 136 -0.23 2.58 16.64
CA PRO A 136 -0.06 4.02 16.49
C PRO A 136 -0.10 4.51 15.04
N LEU A 137 0.10 3.61 14.05
CA LEU A 137 0.23 3.97 12.64
C LEU A 137 -1.01 4.65 12.06
N ALA A 138 -2.22 4.21 12.43
CA ALA A 138 -3.45 4.79 11.91
C ALA A 138 -3.52 6.30 12.20
N ARG A 139 -3.22 6.70 13.44
CA ARG A 139 -3.22 8.10 13.84
C ARG A 139 -2.03 8.86 13.26
N LEU A 140 -0.83 8.30 13.38
CA LEU A 140 0.40 8.90 12.87
C LEU A 140 0.32 9.17 11.37
N SER A 141 -0.17 8.22 10.59
CA SER A 141 -0.30 8.41 9.14
C SER A 141 -1.21 9.60 8.80
N LEU A 142 -2.31 9.76 9.52
CA LEU A 142 -3.22 10.89 9.33
C LEU A 142 -2.57 12.22 9.73
N GLU A 143 -1.86 12.27 10.85
CA GLU A 143 -1.16 13.45 11.34
C GLU A 143 -0.06 13.93 10.35
N HIS A 144 0.57 12.99 9.64
CA HIS A 144 1.58 13.29 8.61
C HIS A 144 1.01 13.45 7.18
N GLY A 145 -0.31 13.58 7.04
CA GLY A 145 -0.94 13.85 5.73
C GLY A 145 -1.19 12.63 4.86
N GLY A 146 -0.86 11.43 5.33
CA GLY A 146 -1.15 10.16 4.67
C GLY A 146 -2.53 9.61 4.99
N SER A 147 -2.67 8.32 4.76
CA SER A 147 -3.89 7.53 5.02
C SER A 147 -3.49 6.18 5.62
N PHE A 148 -4.47 5.36 5.98
CA PHE A 148 -4.24 3.97 6.38
C PHE A 148 -5.22 3.04 5.67
N ARG A 149 -4.82 1.78 5.54
CA ARG A 149 -5.59 0.72 4.91
C ARG A 149 -6.26 -0.15 5.97
N VAL A 150 -7.52 -0.52 5.75
CA VAL A 150 -8.28 -1.48 6.56
C VAL A 150 -8.93 -2.53 5.68
N GLY A 151 -9.12 -3.72 6.20
CA GLY A 151 -9.82 -4.79 5.53
C GLY A 151 -9.47 -6.16 6.05
N LEU A 152 -10.26 -7.15 5.66
CA LEU A 152 -10.09 -8.56 6.08
C LEU A 152 -8.84 -9.22 5.49
N GLU A 153 -8.24 -8.65 4.45
CA GLU A 153 -6.96 -9.12 3.93
C GLU A 153 -5.82 -8.88 4.93
N ASP A 154 -5.80 -7.70 5.55
CA ASP A 154 -4.77 -7.31 6.51
C ASP A 154 -5.06 -7.82 7.92
N TRP A 155 -6.33 -7.99 8.24
CA TRP A 155 -6.81 -8.48 9.54
C TRP A 155 -7.93 -9.51 9.38
N PRO A 156 -7.60 -10.76 9.01
CA PRO A 156 -8.59 -11.79 8.63
C PRO A 156 -9.50 -12.24 9.77
N ASN A 157 -9.04 -12.13 11.02
CA ASN A 157 -9.82 -12.47 12.20
C ASN A 157 -10.59 -11.28 12.79
N GLY A 158 -10.63 -10.17 12.06
CA GLY A 158 -11.27 -8.94 12.49
C GLY A 158 -12.78 -8.93 12.29
N THR A 159 -13.36 -7.79 12.62
CA THR A 159 -14.77 -7.49 12.33
C THR A 159 -14.98 -7.31 10.83
N SER A 160 -16.25 -7.22 10.41
CA SER A 160 -16.59 -7.03 8.99
C SER A 160 -15.90 -5.79 8.39
N ASN A 161 -15.67 -5.79 7.07
CA ASN A 161 -15.14 -4.61 6.37
C ASN A 161 -15.99 -3.36 6.63
N VAL A 162 -17.32 -3.52 6.76
CA VAL A 162 -18.23 -2.41 7.06
C VAL A 162 -17.93 -1.81 8.43
N ASP A 163 -17.73 -2.63 9.45
CA ASP A 163 -17.46 -2.16 10.80
C ASP A 163 -16.04 -1.56 10.92
N GLN A 164 -15.08 -2.15 10.21
CA GLN A 164 -13.74 -1.56 10.09
C GLN A 164 -13.78 -0.15 9.46
N ILE A 165 -14.58 0.04 8.41
CA ILE A 165 -14.76 1.35 7.77
C ILE A 165 -15.46 2.34 8.70
N LYS A 166 -16.49 1.92 9.46
CA LYS A 166 -17.12 2.81 10.46
C LYS A 166 -16.11 3.29 11.49
N ARG A 167 -15.34 2.37 12.07
CA ARG A 167 -14.28 2.70 13.04
C ARG A 167 -13.20 3.61 12.43
N ALA A 168 -12.79 3.34 11.18
CA ALA A 168 -11.82 4.17 10.48
C ALA A 168 -12.33 5.62 10.33
N LYS A 169 -13.61 5.82 10.00
CA LYS A 169 -14.23 7.16 9.93
C LYS A 169 -14.18 7.91 11.26
N GLU A 170 -14.41 7.22 12.39
CA GLU A 170 -14.31 7.81 13.72
C GLU A 170 -12.89 8.28 14.04
N ILE A 171 -11.88 7.47 13.71
CA ILE A 171 -10.48 7.83 13.90
C ILE A 171 -10.10 9.04 13.02
N ILE A 172 -10.52 9.05 11.74
CA ILE A 172 -10.26 10.16 10.83
C ILE A 172 -10.89 11.45 11.35
N ALA A 173 -12.14 11.40 11.79
CA ALA A 173 -12.82 12.56 12.38
C ALA A 173 -12.14 13.05 13.66
N SER A 174 -11.62 12.13 14.50
CA SER A 174 -10.95 12.48 15.75
C SER A 174 -9.66 13.31 15.58
N VAL A 175 -9.07 13.29 14.39
CA VAL A 175 -7.90 14.12 14.02
C VAL A 175 -8.27 15.31 13.15
N GLY A 176 -9.57 15.64 13.04
CA GLY A 176 -10.06 16.78 12.27
C GLY A 176 -9.97 16.63 10.75
N ARG A 177 -9.89 15.37 10.24
CA ARG A 177 -9.87 15.09 8.81
C ARG A 177 -11.21 14.51 8.34
N GLU A 178 -11.42 14.56 7.04
CA GLU A 178 -12.62 14.04 6.39
C GLU A 178 -12.29 12.87 5.45
N VAL A 179 -13.27 11.99 5.27
CA VAL A 179 -13.21 10.90 4.29
C VAL A 179 -13.68 11.42 2.94
N ILE A 180 -12.84 11.31 1.92
CA ILE A 180 -13.25 11.56 0.54
C ILE A 180 -13.90 10.30 -0.06
N THR A 181 -14.82 10.47 -0.98
CA THR A 181 -15.57 9.37 -1.58
C THR A 181 -15.37 9.31 -3.10
N GLY A 182 -15.63 8.15 -3.68
CA GLY A 182 -15.77 7.88 -5.11
C GLY A 182 -15.07 8.85 -6.07
N ALA A 183 -15.82 9.79 -6.62
CA ALA A 183 -15.31 10.74 -7.60
C ALA A 183 -14.21 11.67 -7.06
N ASP A 184 -14.31 12.05 -5.78
CA ASP A 184 -13.29 12.89 -5.15
C ASP A 184 -11.99 12.13 -4.90
N ALA A 185 -12.08 10.82 -4.59
CA ALA A 185 -10.91 9.96 -4.46
C ALA A 185 -10.19 9.78 -5.80
N ILE A 186 -10.92 9.61 -6.89
CA ILE A 186 -10.37 9.57 -8.25
C ILE A 186 -9.63 10.86 -8.58
N LYS A 187 -10.24 12.00 -8.27
CA LYS A 187 -9.63 13.32 -8.48
C LYS A 187 -8.40 13.53 -7.59
N TYR A 188 -8.50 13.16 -6.32
CA TYR A 188 -7.38 13.29 -5.36
C TYR A 188 -6.15 12.47 -5.78
N LEU A 189 -6.38 11.25 -6.26
CA LEU A 189 -5.32 10.36 -6.75
C LEU A 189 -4.88 10.67 -8.17
N ASP A 190 -5.56 11.58 -8.86
CA ASP A 190 -5.30 11.91 -10.27
C ASP A 190 -5.38 10.68 -11.20
N ILE A 191 -6.33 9.79 -10.92
CA ILE A 191 -6.51 8.57 -11.71
C ILE A 191 -7.04 8.96 -13.09
N PRO A 192 -6.34 8.61 -14.19
CA PRO A 192 -6.84 8.83 -15.53
C PRO A 192 -8.14 8.03 -15.72
N PHE A 193 -9.21 8.71 -16.07
CA PHE A 193 -10.47 8.02 -16.39
C PHE A 193 -10.38 7.52 -17.84
N PRO A 194 -10.59 6.22 -18.11
CA PRO A 194 -10.73 5.78 -19.49
C PRO A 194 -11.92 6.49 -20.13
N ALA A 195 -11.73 7.10 -21.27
CA ALA A 195 -12.78 7.81 -22.01
C ALA A 195 -13.95 6.90 -22.45
N THR A 196 -13.83 5.61 -22.21
CA THR A 196 -14.79 4.59 -22.58
C THR A 196 -14.98 3.60 -21.46
N ARG A 197 -15.85 3.95 -20.47
CA ARG A 197 -16.50 2.89 -19.69
C ARG A 197 -17.63 2.33 -20.53
N PRO A 198 -17.78 0.99 -20.67
CA PRO A 198 -19.04 0.44 -21.11
C PRO A 198 -20.13 0.98 -20.15
N LYS A 199 -21.14 1.64 -20.70
CA LYS A 199 -22.31 1.99 -19.91
C LYS A 199 -22.94 0.69 -19.44
N ALA A 200 -23.01 0.49 -18.12
CA ALA A 200 -23.76 -0.62 -17.54
C ALA A 200 -25.24 -0.54 -17.93
#